data_ca292c5c415c1f9188e4fe7a2961b119
#
_entry.id   ca292c5c415c1f9188e4fe7a2961b119
#
_cell.length_a   1.000
_cell.length_b   1.000
_cell.length_c   1.000
_cell.angle_alpha   90.00
_cell.angle_beta   90.00
_cell.angle_gamma   90.00
#
_symmetry.space_group_name_H-M   'P 1'
#
loop_
_entity.id
_entity.type
_entity.pdbx_description
1 polymer ?
#
loop_
_entity_poly.entity_id
_entity_poly.type
_entity_poly.pdbx_seq_one_letter_code
_entity_poly.pdbx_strand_id
1 'polypeptide(L)'
;MESECLTVVMEEKRQNRIGIITMYYNSSNYGGLLQAYALCKYLNDSGYPTKQITYDFYRKTISSSKDYKNLVSFLFKRLQKRTNNLIIKTINIIHGVSELRKDRRNICAEFRASIPHTETVYNDNSIEDCNNLFDIFIAG
;
A
#
# COMPACT_ATOMS: atom_id res chain seq x y z
N MET A 1 44.65 -5.74 -45.13
CA MET A 1 43.24 -6.13 -44.99
C MET A 1 42.93 -6.17 -43.49
N GLU A 2 42.55 -5.04 -42.98
CA GLU A 2 42.18 -4.88 -41.57
C GLU A 2 40.66 -5.13 -41.47
N SER A 3 40.29 -6.18 -40.79
CA SER A 3 38.90 -6.47 -40.47
C SER A 3 38.52 -5.65 -39.26
N GLU A 4 37.81 -4.54 -39.48
CA GLU A 4 37.17 -3.74 -38.43
C GLU A 4 36.06 -4.62 -37.79
N CYS A 5 36.34 -5.06 -36.58
CA CYS A 5 35.37 -5.69 -35.71
C CYS A 5 34.43 -4.59 -35.18
N LEU A 6 33.28 -4.41 -35.82
CA LEU A 6 32.20 -3.61 -35.38
C LEU A 6 31.64 -4.21 -34.07
N THR A 7 32.12 -3.73 -32.93
CA THR A 7 31.51 -3.96 -31.64
C THR A 7 30.19 -3.19 -31.60
N VAL A 8 29.11 -3.90 -31.89
CA VAL A 8 27.76 -3.42 -31.64
C VAL A 8 27.60 -3.30 -30.10
N VAL A 9 27.78 -2.12 -29.58
CA VAL A 9 27.40 -1.80 -28.21
C VAL A 9 25.87 -1.89 -28.17
N MET A 10 25.34 -3.01 -27.70
CA MET A 10 23.94 -3.09 -27.34
C MET A 10 23.74 -2.13 -26.17
N GLU A 11 23.18 -0.96 -26.43
CA GLU A 11 22.59 -0.12 -25.41
C GLU A 11 21.54 -0.97 -24.70
N GLU A 12 21.86 -1.47 -23.51
CA GLU A 12 20.88 -2.03 -22.62
C GLU A 12 19.84 -0.96 -22.35
N LYS A 13 18.70 -1.04 -23.02
CA LYS A 13 17.57 -0.16 -22.85
C LYS A 13 17.15 -0.24 -21.40
N ARG A 14 17.59 0.73 -20.60
CA ARG A 14 17.30 0.79 -19.17
C ARG A 14 15.78 0.73 -18.98
N GLN A 15 15.32 -0.38 -18.45
CA GLN A 15 13.89 -0.64 -18.29
C GLN A 15 13.39 0.25 -17.15
N ASN A 16 12.43 1.15 -17.44
CA ASN A 16 11.86 2.04 -16.45
C ASN A 16 11.19 1.23 -15.33
N ARG A 17 11.56 1.51 -14.09
CA ARG A 17 10.98 0.89 -12.90
C ARG A 17 9.74 1.67 -12.50
N ILE A 18 8.62 0.98 -12.33
CA ILE A 18 7.33 1.60 -12.04
C ILE A 18 6.95 1.38 -10.58
N GLY A 19 6.66 2.46 -9.86
CA GLY A 19 6.08 2.44 -8.53
C GLY A 19 4.58 2.73 -8.60
N ILE A 20 3.74 1.87 -8.00
CA ILE A 20 2.30 2.06 -7.95
C ILE A 20 1.89 2.39 -6.52
N ILE A 21 1.11 3.45 -6.33
CA ILE A 21 0.51 3.83 -5.05
C ILE A 21 -1.00 3.58 -5.12
N THR A 22 -1.48 2.62 -4.34
CA THR A 22 -2.91 2.33 -4.18
C THR A 22 -3.24 2.12 -2.71
N MET A 23 -4.54 2.16 -2.36
CA MET A 23 -5.00 1.93 -0.98
C MET A 23 -5.03 0.43 -0.62
N TYR A 24 -3.97 -0.32 -0.94
CA TYR A 24 -3.90 -1.76 -0.68
C TYR A 24 -3.32 -2.10 0.70
N TYR A 25 -2.39 -1.26 1.21
CA TYR A 25 -1.72 -1.50 2.47
C TYR A 25 -2.70 -1.43 3.65
N ASN A 26 -2.62 -2.41 4.56
CA ASN A 26 -3.56 -2.57 5.69
C ASN A 26 -5.06 -2.61 5.30
N SER A 27 -5.36 -2.79 4.02
CA SER A 27 -6.73 -2.90 3.53
C SER A 27 -7.26 -4.34 3.64
N SER A 28 -8.51 -4.49 4.03
CA SER A 28 -9.28 -5.73 3.89
C SER A 28 -10.36 -5.62 2.82
N ASN A 29 -10.21 -4.66 1.91
CA ASN A 29 -11.09 -4.47 0.76
C ASN A 29 -10.57 -5.29 -0.42
N TYR A 30 -11.30 -6.33 -0.80
CA TYR A 30 -10.96 -7.20 -1.93
C TYR A 30 -10.77 -6.44 -3.25
N GLY A 31 -11.65 -5.47 -3.53
CA GLY A 31 -11.57 -4.68 -4.75
C GLY A 31 -10.25 -3.94 -4.89
N GLY A 32 -9.82 -3.25 -3.82
CA GLY A 32 -8.55 -2.55 -3.79
C GLY A 32 -7.34 -3.48 -3.91
N LEU A 33 -7.40 -4.66 -3.26
CA LEU A 33 -6.33 -5.66 -3.36
C LEU A 33 -6.25 -6.27 -4.76
N LEU A 34 -7.38 -6.59 -5.39
CA LEU A 34 -7.41 -7.14 -6.74
C LEU A 34 -6.95 -6.10 -7.77
N GLN A 35 -7.33 -4.84 -7.62
CA GLN A 35 -6.85 -3.75 -8.48
C GLN A 35 -5.34 -3.60 -8.39
N ALA A 36 -4.79 -3.57 -7.17
CA ALA A 36 -3.35 -3.48 -6.94
C ALA A 36 -2.60 -4.66 -7.57
N TYR A 37 -3.12 -5.89 -7.39
CA TYR A 37 -2.55 -7.09 -7.98
C TYR A 37 -2.60 -7.07 -9.50
N ALA A 38 -3.78 -6.81 -10.07
CA ALA A 38 -3.99 -6.88 -11.52
C ALA A 38 -3.11 -5.87 -12.26
N LEU A 39 -3.04 -4.63 -11.79
CA LEU A 39 -2.23 -3.60 -12.41
C LEU A 39 -0.73 -3.94 -12.31
N CYS A 40 -0.27 -4.35 -11.13
CA CYS A 40 1.12 -4.74 -10.92
C CYS A 40 1.50 -5.94 -11.79
N LYS A 41 0.63 -6.95 -11.86
CA LYS A 41 0.86 -8.14 -12.69
C LYS A 41 0.88 -7.79 -14.18
N TYR A 42 -0.10 -7.02 -14.66
CA TYR A 42 -0.17 -6.61 -16.06
C TYR A 42 1.09 -5.89 -16.53
N LEU A 43 1.59 -4.96 -15.73
CA LEU A 43 2.79 -4.19 -16.09
C LEU A 43 4.05 -5.08 -16.06
N ASN A 44 4.19 -5.96 -15.06
CA ASN A 44 5.31 -6.90 -15.02
C ASN A 44 5.27 -7.90 -16.19
N ASP A 45 4.10 -8.45 -16.53
CA ASP A 45 3.92 -9.35 -17.68
C ASP A 45 4.20 -8.63 -19.01
N SER A 46 4.00 -7.30 -19.05
CA SER A 46 4.32 -6.43 -20.20
C SER A 46 5.81 -6.05 -20.26
N GLY A 47 6.63 -6.53 -19.33
CA GLY A 47 8.06 -6.29 -19.30
C GLY A 47 8.49 -5.02 -18.54
N TYR A 48 7.61 -4.37 -17.80
CA TYR A 48 7.94 -3.21 -16.97
C TYR A 48 8.12 -3.62 -15.51
N PRO A 49 9.34 -3.56 -14.93
CA PRO A 49 9.57 -3.89 -13.53
C PRO A 49 8.73 -3.01 -12.61
N THR A 50 7.71 -3.60 -11.98
CA THR A 50 6.69 -2.85 -11.24
C THR A 50 6.53 -3.40 -9.84
N LYS A 51 6.43 -2.49 -8.84
CA LYS A 51 6.10 -2.82 -7.45
C LYS A 51 5.04 -1.87 -6.91
N GLN A 52 4.22 -2.37 -5.98
CA GLN A 52 3.36 -1.53 -5.16
C GLN A 52 4.22 -0.81 -4.11
N ILE A 53 4.01 0.48 -3.97
CA ILE A 53 4.63 1.27 -2.90
C ILE A 53 3.79 1.07 -1.64
N THR A 54 4.40 0.51 -0.60
CA THR A 54 3.75 0.28 0.69
C THR A 54 3.56 1.62 1.40
N TYR A 55 2.39 2.25 1.19
CA TYR A 55 2.10 3.57 1.73
C TYR A 55 1.03 3.51 2.81
N ASP A 56 1.33 4.09 3.98
CA ASP A 56 0.39 4.14 5.12
C ASP A 56 -0.42 5.45 5.12
N PHE A 57 -1.57 5.43 4.46
CA PHE A 57 -2.51 6.55 4.41
C PHE A 57 -3.09 6.96 5.78
N TYR A 58 -3.00 6.09 6.77
CA TYR A 58 -3.60 6.31 8.10
C TYR A 58 -2.62 6.91 9.12
N ARG A 59 -1.33 6.86 8.83
CA ARG A 59 -0.31 7.41 9.69
C ARG A 59 -0.13 8.90 9.44
N LYS A 60 -1.14 9.70 9.76
CA LYS A 60 -0.98 11.15 9.79
C LYS A 60 0.09 11.50 10.79
N THR A 61 1.16 12.11 10.31
CA THR A 61 2.16 12.75 11.15
C THR A 61 1.44 13.79 12.00
N ILE A 62 1.48 13.65 13.32
CA ILE A 62 0.97 14.67 14.23
C ILE A 62 1.93 15.85 14.14
N SER A 63 1.70 16.73 13.17
CA SER A 63 2.42 17.98 13.11
C SER A 63 1.81 18.94 14.13
N SER A 64 2.55 19.10 15.19
CA SER A 64 2.72 20.29 16.05
C SER A 64 1.54 21.24 16.26
N SER A 65 1.04 21.21 17.51
CA SER A 65 0.85 22.43 18.36
C SER A 65 -0.27 23.45 18.09
N LYS A 66 -1.39 23.13 17.43
CA LYS A 66 -2.53 24.08 17.43
C LYS A 66 -3.87 23.55 17.96
N ASP A 67 -3.95 22.37 18.56
CA ASP A 67 -5.24 21.69 18.69
C ASP A 67 -5.56 21.03 20.02
N TYR A 68 -5.33 21.68 21.19
CA TYR A 68 -5.91 21.03 22.38
C TYR A 68 -7.46 21.13 22.40
N LYS A 69 -8.06 22.09 21.72
CA LYS A 69 -9.54 22.11 21.55
C LYS A 69 -10.00 20.96 20.67
N ASN A 70 -9.25 20.62 19.63
CA ASN A 70 -9.49 19.46 18.80
C ASN A 70 -9.10 18.16 19.50
N LEU A 71 -8.10 18.17 20.39
CA LEU A 71 -7.68 17.00 21.15
C LEU A 71 -8.80 16.49 22.07
N VAL A 72 -9.48 17.39 22.79
CA VAL A 72 -10.59 17.02 23.68
C VAL A 72 -11.77 16.47 22.86
N SER A 73 -12.13 17.12 21.76
CA SER A 73 -13.18 16.62 20.86
C SER A 73 -12.80 15.29 20.19
N PHE A 74 -11.53 15.13 19.85
CA PHE A 74 -11.00 13.88 19.30
C PHE A 74 -11.02 12.74 20.33
N LEU A 75 -10.62 13.02 21.59
CA LEU A 75 -10.67 12.04 22.67
C LEU A 75 -12.10 11.64 22.99
N PHE A 76 -13.05 12.60 23.01
CA PHE A 76 -14.45 12.31 23.22
C PHE A 76 -15.05 11.48 22.10
N LYS A 77 -14.79 11.81 20.83
CA LYS A 77 -15.17 11.00 19.68
C LYS A 77 -14.53 9.60 19.70
N ARG A 78 -13.28 9.50 20.18
CA ARG A 78 -12.57 8.22 20.32
C ARG A 78 -13.18 7.35 21.44
N LEU A 79 -13.59 7.95 22.56
CA LEU A 79 -14.29 7.25 23.64
C LEU A 79 -15.67 6.79 23.19
N GLN A 80 -16.44 7.64 22.51
CA GLN A 80 -17.75 7.30 21.97
C GLN A 80 -17.64 6.20 20.90
N LYS A 81 -16.62 6.25 20.05
CA LYS A 81 -16.33 5.19 19.07
C LYS A 81 -15.93 3.88 19.76
N ARG A 82 -15.24 3.96 20.90
CA ARG A 82 -14.80 2.80 21.68
C ARG A 82 -15.98 2.08 22.36
N THR A 83 -16.93 2.83 22.92
CA THR A 83 -18.17 2.27 23.52
C THR A 83 -19.08 1.66 22.45
N ASN A 84 -19.29 2.34 21.32
CA ASN A 84 -20.05 1.79 20.20
C ASN A 84 -19.38 0.53 19.62
N ASN A 85 -18.05 0.50 19.53
CA ASN A 85 -17.31 -0.66 19.09
C ASN A 85 -17.41 -1.85 20.07
N LEU A 86 -17.51 -1.59 21.38
CA LEU A 86 -17.71 -2.66 22.36
C LEU A 86 -19.10 -3.27 22.21
N ILE A 87 -20.15 -2.45 22.08
CA ILE A 87 -21.52 -2.93 21.85
C ILE A 87 -21.59 -3.75 20.54
N ILE A 88 -21.03 -3.22 19.44
CA ILE A 88 -20.98 -3.94 18.16
C ILE A 88 -20.18 -5.24 18.27
N LYS A 89 -19.07 -5.25 19.02
CA LYS A 89 -18.30 -6.48 19.28
C LYS A 89 -19.12 -7.52 20.01
N THR A 90 -19.87 -7.12 21.04
CA THR A 90 -20.71 -8.02 21.81
C THR A 90 -21.81 -8.63 20.93
N ILE A 91 -22.48 -7.82 20.13
CA ILE A 91 -23.49 -8.28 19.17
C ILE A 91 -22.87 -9.24 18.12
N ASN A 92 -21.68 -8.90 17.60
CA ASN A 92 -21.00 -9.72 16.60
C ASN A 92 -20.50 -11.06 17.15
N ILE A 93 -20.16 -11.13 18.45
CA ILE A 93 -19.80 -12.39 19.11
C ILE A 93 -21.03 -13.30 19.20
N ILE A 94 -22.17 -12.73 19.57
CA ILE A 94 -23.45 -13.47 19.67
C ILE A 94 -23.86 -14.05 18.30
N HIS A 95 -23.55 -13.35 17.20
CA HIS A 95 -23.91 -13.76 15.84
C HIS A 95 -22.82 -14.52 15.07
N GLY A 96 -21.70 -14.92 15.71
CA GLY A 96 -20.61 -15.66 15.05
C GLY A 96 -19.86 -14.87 13.96
N VAL A 97 -20.16 -13.57 13.80
CA VAL A 97 -19.58 -12.72 12.74
C VAL A 97 -18.09 -12.41 12.98
N SER A 98 -17.60 -12.62 14.20
CA SER A 98 -16.21 -12.35 14.56
C SER A 98 -15.22 -13.29 13.86
N GLU A 99 -15.55 -14.55 13.70
CA GLU A 99 -14.70 -15.55 13.03
C GLU A 99 -14.61 -15.28 11.53
N LEU A 100 -15.73 -15.08 10.86
CA LEU A 100 -15.78 -14.76 9.43
C LEU A 100 -14.94 -13.50 9.10
N ARG A 101 -14.93 -12.51 10.00
CA ARG A 101 -14.10 -11.30 9.83
C ARG A 101 -12.62 -11.58 10.04
N LYS A 102 -12.27 -12.51 10.91
CA LYS A 102 -10.90 -12.94 11.15
C LYS A 102 -10.35 -13.67 9.93
N ASP A 103 -11.11 -14.65 9.43
CA ASP A 103 -10.74 -15.41 8.24
C ASP A 103 -10.57 -14.52 7.01
N ARG A 104 -11.50 -13.59 6.80
CA ARG A 104 -11.38 -12.62 5.75
C ARG A 104 -10.10 -11.78 5.86
N ARG A 105 -9.74 -11.34 7.08
CA ARG A 105 -8.50 -10.57 7.28
C ARG A 105 -7.27 -11.39 6.99
N ASN A 106 -7.25 -12.66 7.38
CA ASN A 106 -6.14 -13.57 7.14
C ASN A 106 -5.96 -13.80 5.64
N ILE A 107 -7.04 -14.13 4.92
CA ILE A 107 -7.01 -14.33 3.47
C ILE A 107 -6.54 -13.05 2.76
N CYS A 108 -7.03 -11.88 3.16
CA CYS A 108 -6.56 -10.61 2.60
C CYS A 108 -5.09 -10.34 2.91
N ALA A 109 -4.59 -10.75 4.07
CA ALA A 109 -3.19 -10.57 4.44
C ALA A 109 -2.27 -11.48 3.61
N GLU A 110 -2.63 -12.73 3.44
CA GLU A 110 -1.92 -13.69 2.59
C GLU A 110 -1.89 -13.24 1.13
N PHE A 111 -3.05 -12.82 0.60
CA PHE A 111 -3.12 -12.32 -0.76
C PHE A 111 -2.29 -11.06 -0.96
N ARG A 112 -2.30 -10.14 0.01
CA ARG A 112 -1.48 -8.92 -0.02
C ARG A 112 0.02 -9.24 -0.06
N ALA A 113 0.46 -10.25 0.70
CA ALA A 113 1.86 -10.67 0.72
C ALA A 113 2.33 -11.24 -0.63
N SER A 114 1.41 -11.72 -1.48
CA SER A 114 1.73 -12.21 -2.82
C SER A 114 1.94 -11.09 -3.86
N ILE A 115 1.52 -9.85 -3.56
CA ILE A 115 1.68 -8.71 -4.46
C ILE A 115 3.12 -8.20 -4.36
N PRO A 116 3.87 -8.02 -5.47
CA PRO A 116 5.18 -7.38 -5.43
C PRO A 116 5.10 -5.98 -4.83
N HIS A 117 5.82 -5.74 -3.73
CA HIS A 117 5.74 -4.46 -3.01
C HIS A 117 7.10 -4.03 -2.45
N THR A 118 7.18 -2.78 -1.98
CA THR A 118 8.37 -2.28 -1.28
C THR A 118 8.39 -2.81 0.15
N GLU A 119 9.58 -3.19 0.64
CA GLU A 119 9.77 -3.62 2.04
C GLU A 119 9.56 -2.45 3.01
N THR A 120 9.99 -1.26 2.62
CA THR A 120 9.83 -0.04 3.42
C THR A 120 8.39 0.45 3.36
N VAL A 121 7.85 0.82 4.52
CA VAL A 121 6.54 1.47 4.63
C VAL A 121 6.73 2.98 4.61
N TYR A 122 6.15 3.62 3.61
CA TYR A 122 6.25 5.06 3.39
C TYR A 122 5.05 5.82 3.98
N ASN A 123 5.24 7.10 4.24
CA ASN A 123 4.22 8.04 4.71
C ASN A 123 4.49 9.43 4.11
N ASP A 124 3.69 10.44 4.46
CA ASP A 124 3.82 11.81 3.94
C ASP A 124 5.24 12.41 4.07
N ASN A 125 6.02 11.99 5.08
CA ASN A 125 7.36 12.54 5.33
C ASN A 125 8.47 11.75 4.64
N SER A 126 8.22 10.52 4.22
CA SER A 126 9.24 9.62 3.66
C SER A 126 8.97 9.20 2.22
N ILE A 127 7.86 9.65 1.63
CA ILE A 127 7.47 9.24 0.27
C ILE A 127 8.48 9.72 -0.78
N GLU A 128 9.18 10.83 -0.54
CA GLU A 128 10.19 11.37 -1.44
C GLU A 128 11.39 10.41 -1.63
N ASP A 129 11.67 9.56 -0.63
CA ASP A 129 12.74 8.56 -0.71
C ASP A 129 12.49 7.53 -1.83
N CYS A 130 11.23 7.35 -2.24
CA CYS A 130 10.86 6.48 -3.35
C CYS A 130 11.40 6.94 -4.71
N ASN A 131 11.74 8.23 -4.87
CA ASN A 131 12.24 8.78 -6.12
C ASN A 131 13.54 8.10 -6.59
N ASN A 132 14.31 7.53 -5.67
CA ASN A 132 15.52 6.78 -5.98
C ASN A 132 15.26 5.35 -6.44
N LEU A 133 14.05 4.83 -6.20
CA LEU A 133 13.69 3.45 -6.48
C LEU A 133 12.95 3.28 -7.79
N PHE A 134 12.19 4.30 -8.21
CA PHE A 134 11.28 4.22 -9.35
C PHE A 134 11.48 5.42 -10.28
N ASP A 135 11.29 5.17 -11.57
CA ASP A 135 11.43 6.16 -12.63
C ASP A 135 10.06 6.73 -13.03
N ILE A 136 8.99 5.97 -12.79
CA ILE A 136 7.59 6.34 -13.10
C ILE A 136 6.70 6.00 -11.90
N PHE A 137 5.77 6.88 -11.60
CA PHE A 137 4.78 6.69 -10.54
C PHE A 137 3.37 6.66 -11.10
N ILE A 138 2.56 5.69 -10.65
CA ILE A 138 1.15 5.57 -10.98
C ILE A 138 0.34 5.63 -9.67
N ALA A 139 -0.62 6.54 -9.59
CA ALA A 139 -1.58 6.63 -8.50
C ALA A 139 -2.95 6.14 -8.96
N GLY A 140 -3.62 5.28 -8.11
CA GLY A 140 -4.92 4.68 -8.42
C GLY A 140 -5.81 4.50 -7.19
#